data_0da4b70d505ae2e0584bb64e3fb298ef
#
_entry.id   0da4b70d505ae2e0584bb64e3fb298ef
#
_cell.length_a   1.000
_cell.length_b   1.000
_cell.length_c   1.000
_cell.angle_alpha   90.00
_cell.angle_beta   90.00
_cell.angle_gamma   90.00
#
_symmetry.space_group_name_H-M   'P 1'
#
loop_
_entity.id
_entity.type
_entity.pdbx_description
1 polymer ?
#
loop_
_entity_poly.entity_id
_entity_poly.type
_entity_poly.pdbx_seq_one_letter_code
_entity_poly.pdbx_strand_id
1 'polypeptide(L)'
;MEGSLIIKGNYYYAKFRINGKQKMIATKIPVKGNNKRRAIEKMKEIIESYKDINLECDDVLFTDFLDKWLKGIKGIIKPSTWESYDKTVSGKLKPYFESKRYKFKDMKPEVFTKYFVFLSQHGKSNGKGGLSYKTVKNIRGVLSSAYEYAVENNYVKENPVSRSRMPSFPHSIKKDVPEYNAQQVRKLLLYAKEHESHIYIFLLLALYTGLRKGELLALTWEDIDYDKKLLNVNKSRTGSR
;
A
#
# COMPACT_ATOMS: atom_id res chain seq x y z
N MET A 1 -29.20 18.98 -4.28
CA MET A 1 -27.98 19.78 -3.96
C MET A 1 -27.90 20.89 -5.00
N GLU A 2 -27.94 22.16 -4.59
CA GLU A 2 -27.81 23.29 -5.50
C GLU A 2 -26.35 23.73 -5.57
N GLY A 3 -25.91 24.08 -6.76
CA GLY A 3 -24.56 24.57 -7.01
C GLY A 3 -24.55 25.73 -8.00
N SER A 4 -23.50 26.52 -7.96
CA SER A 4 -23.30 27.66 -8.84
C SER A 4 -21.99 27.50 -9.64
N LEU A 5 -22.03 27.98 -10.89
CA LEU A 5 -20.83 28.04 -11.71
C LEU A 5 -20.11 29.35 -11.44
N ILE A 6 -18.84 29.29 -11.11
CA ILE A 6 -17.99 30.47 -10.89
C ILE A 6 -16.76 30.43 -11.80
N ILE A 7 -16.17 31.58 -12.05
CA ILE A 7 -14.95 31.75 -12.83
C ILE A 7 -13.77 31.97 -11.86
N LYS A 8 -12.69 31.21 -12.06
CA LYS A 8 -11.44 31.43 -11.35
C LYS A 8 -10.27 31.29 -12.34
N GLY A 9 -9.59 32.40 -12.60
CA GLY A 9 -8.61 32.48 -13.69
C GLY A 9 -9.27 32.21 -15.05
N ASN A 10 -8.69 31.34 -15.85
CA ASN A 10 -9.16 31.03 -17.19
C ASN A 10 -10.14 29.85 -17.26
N TYR A 11 -10.67 29.38 -16.14
CA TYR A 11 -11.50 28.16 -16.08
C TYR A 11 -12.79 28.36 -15.29
N TYR A 12 -13.83 27.61 -15.68
CA TYR A 12 -15.05 27.47 -14.90
C TYR A 12 -14.87 26.50 -13.73
N TYR A 13 -15.51 26.80 -12.60
CA TYR A 13 -15.51 25.98 -11.40
C TYR A 13 -16.95 25.74 -10.93
N ALA A 14 -17.22 24.50 -10.53
CA ALA A 14 -18.44 24.14 -9.83
C ALA A 14 -18.30 24.49 -8.33
N LYS A 15 -19.18 25.36 -7.82
CA LYS A 15 -19.24 25.75 -6.41
C LYS A 15 -20.54 25.24 -5.82
N PHE A 16 -20.48 24.42 -4.76
CA PHE A 16 -21.65 23.82 -4.10
C PHE A 16 -21.34 23.50 -2.65
N ARG A 17 -22.40 23.22 -1.86
CA ARG A 17 -22.26 22.85 -0.44
C ARG A 17 -22.55 21.37 -0.23
N ILE A 18 -21.72 20.70 0.59
CA ILE A 18 -21.91 19.34 1.06
C ILE A 18 -21.67 19.29 2.55
N ASN A 19 -22.61 18.73 3.30
CA ASN A 19 -22.51 18.60 4.76
C ASN A 19 -22.11 19.93 5.43
N GLY A 20 -22.75 21.02 5.02
CA GLY A 20 -22.51 22.37 5.53
C GLY A 20 -21.22 23.05 5.05
N LYS A 21 -20.30 22.33 4.39
CA LYS A 21 -19.02 22.87 3.89
C LYS A 21 -19.09 23.22 2.41
N GLN A 22 -18.58 24.40 2.06
CA GLN A 22 -18.49 24.84 0.68
C GLN A 22 -17.33 24.11 -0.04
N LYS A 23 -17.62 23.55 -1.23
CA LYS A 23 -16.62 22.97 -2.13
C LYS A 23 -16.57 23.72 -3.46
N MET A 24 -15.38 23.69 -4.08
CA MET A 24 -15.09 24.34 -5.33
C MET A 24 -14.20 23.41 -6.18
N ILE A 25 -14.73 22.97 -7.32
CA ILE A 25 -14.07 21.97 -8.17
C ILE A 25 -13.94 22.53 -9.59
N ALA A 26 -12.76 22.39 -10.17
CA ALA A 26 -12.51 22.81 -11.55
C ALA A 26 -13.27 21.92 -12.52
N THR A 27 -14.03 22.53 -13.43
CA THR A 27 -14.69 21.80 -14.54
C THR A 27 -13.70 21.42 -15.65
N LYS A 28 -12.48 21.99 -15.62
CA LYS A 28 -11.46 21.91 -16.66
C LYS A 28 -11.91 22.51 -18.02
N ILE A 29 -12.97 23.28 -18.03
CA ILE A 29 -13.48 23.95 -19.23
C ILE A 29 -13.02 25.40 -19.20
N PRO A 30 -12.29 25.88 -20.23
CA PRO A 30 -11.80 27.24 -20.27
C PRO A 30 -12.91 28.24 -20.52
N VAL A 31 -12.75 29.45 -19.99
CA VAL A 31 -13.65 30.60 -20.21
C VAL A 31 -13.35 31.23 -21.59
N LYS A 32 -13.68 30.52 -22.66
CA LYS A 32 -13.54 31.01 -24.05
C LYS A 32 -14.79 30.66 -24.89
N GLY A 33 -15.25 31.59 -25.72
CA GLY A 33 -16.38 31.36 -26.61
C GLY A 33 -17.67 30.95 -25.87
N ASN A 34 -18.45 30.05 -26.46
CA ASN A 34 -19.75 29.62 -25.96
C ASN A 34 -19.67 28.42 -25.00
N ASN A 35 -18.58 28.29 -24.22
CA ASN A 35 -18.31 27.14 -23.34
C ASN A 35 -19.13 27.14 -22.06
N LYS A 36 -19.89 28.22 -21.76
CA LYS A 36 -20.67 28.31 -20.50
C LYS A 36 -21.71 27.19 -20.36
N ARG A 37 -22.42 26.86 -21.45
CA ARG A 37 -23.43 25.79 -21.47
C ARG A 37 -22.78 24.43 -21.13
N ARG A 38 -21.67 24.11 -21.77
CA ARG A 38 -20.90 22.89 -21.53
C ARG A 38 -20.33 22.84 -20.09
N ALA A 39 -19.93 23.99 -19.54
CA ALA A 39 -19.48 24.10 -18.15
C ALA A 39 -20.62 23.87 -17.15
N ILE A 40 -21.83 24.30 -17.45
CA ILE A 40 -23.04 24.03 -16.65
C ILE A 40 -23.39 22.53 -16.66
N GLU A 41 -23.34 21.89 -17.80
CA GLU A 41 -23.55 20.43 -17.93
C GLU A 41 -22.52 19.68 -17.11
N LYS A 42 -21.23 20.04 -17.24
CA LYS A 42 -20.16 19.44 -16.44
C LYS A 42 -20.27 19.72 -14.94
N MET A 43 -20.73 20.89 -14.55
CA MET A 43 -21.07 21.21 -13.15
C MET A 43 -22.18 20.31 -12.63
N LYS A 44 -23.24 20.07 -13.40
CA LYS A 44 -24.34 19.16 -13.03
C LYS A 44 -23.82 17.73 -12.84
N GLU A 45 -23.03 17.20 -13.78
CA GLU A 45 -22.38 15.89 -13.64
C GLU A 45 -21.51 15.80 -12.38
N ILE A 46 -20.70 16.84 -12.11
CA ILE A 46 -19.91 16.93 -10.89
C ILE A 46 -20.82 16.90 -9.66
N ILE A 47 -21.89 17.67 -9.61
CA ILE A 47 -22.82 17.71 -8.48
C ILE A 47 -23.55 16.36 -8.32
N GLU A 48 -23.96 15.73 -9.41
CA GLU A 48 -24.64 14.43 -9.41
C GLU A 48 -23.71 13.33 -8.88
N SER A 49 -22.46 13.26 -9.38
CA SER A 49 -21.45 12.35 -8.86
C SER A 49 -21.16 12.53 -7.37
N TYR A 50 -21.59 13.65 -6.82
CA TYR A 50 -21.52 13.97 -5.40
C TYR A 50 -22.80 13.65 -4.63
N LYS A 51 -23.92 13.41 -5.30
CA LYS A 51 -25.15 12.86 -4.69
C LYS A 51 -25.06 11.33 -4.56
N ASP A 52 -24.44 10.68 -5.55
CA ASP A 52 -24.28 9.21 -5.62
C ASP A 52 -23.19 8.64 -4.72
N ILE A 53 -22.65 9.46 -3.79
CA ILE A 53 -21.77 8.93 -2.77
C ILE A 53 -22.61 8.06 -1.86
N ASN A 54 -22.31 6.81 -1.95
CA ASN A 54 -23.02 5.70 -1.36
C ASN A 54 -23.09 5.89 0.17
N LEU A 55 -24.23 6.36 0.66
CA LEU A 55 -24.54 6.55 2.08
C LEU A 55 -24.47 5.23 2.88
N GLU A 56 -24.40 4.09 2.18
CA GLU A 56 -24.29 2.76 2.80
C GLU A 56 -23.01 2.57 3.63
N CYS A 57 -21.96 3.38 3.41
CA CYS A 57 -20.73 3.28 4.18
C CYS A 57 -20.65 4.21 5.39
N ASP A 58 -21.62 5.11 5.58
CA ASP A 58 -21.54 6.14 6.62
C ASP A 58 -21.58 5.57 8.05
N ASP A 59 -22.30 4.47 8.26
CA ASP A 59 -22.45 3.82 9.57
C ASP A 59 -21.60 2.54 9.75
N VAL A 60 -20.88 2.14 8.72
CA VAL A 60 -20.01 0.94 8.75
C VAL A 60 -18.78 1.21 9.62
N LEU A 61 -18.38 0.23 10.43
CA LEU A 61 -17.12 0.30 11.15
C LEU A 61 -15.95 0.28 10.15
N PHE A 62 -14.89 1.03 10.48
CA PHE A 62 -13.70 1.07 9.63
C PHE A 62 -13.07 -0.32 9.44
N THR A 63 -13.14 -1.17 10.46
CA THR A 63 -12.65 -2.56 10.41
C THR A 63 -13.45 -3.42 9.43
N ASP A 64 -14.79 -3.24 9.38
CA ASP A 64 -15.65 -3.97 8.44
C ASP A 64 -15.40 -3.51 6.99
N PHE A 65 -15.13 -2.22 6.80
CA PHE A 65 -14.69 -1.71 5.50
C PHE A 65 -13.38 -2.37 5.05
N LEU A 66 -12.39 -2.54 5.95
CA LEU A 66 -11.13 -3.22 5.61
C LEU A 66 -11.36 -4.68 5.18
N ASP A 67 -12.30 -5.38 5.81
CA ASP A 67 -12.67 -6.74 5.39
C ASP A 67 -13.36 -6.76 4.03
N LYS A 68 -14.26 -5.82 3.78
CA LYS A 68 -14.93 -5.65 2.47
C LYS A 68 -13.90 -5.38 1.39
N TRP A 69 -12.94 -4.50 1.66
CA TRP A 69 -11.85 -4.19 0.75
C TRP A 69 -10.99 -5.43 0.43
N LEU A 70 -10.50 -6.16 1.46
CA LEU A 70 -9.69 -7.37 1.26
C LEU A 70 -10.42 -8.43 0.44
N LYS A 71 -11.73 -8.59 0.65
CA LYS A 71 -12.56 -9.49 -0.16
C LYS A 71 -12.65 -9.01 -1.61
N GLY A 72 -12.83 -7.70 -1.82
CA GLY A 72 -12.98 -7.10 -3.14
C GLY A 72 -11.72 -7.19 -4.00
N ILE A 73 -10.53 -7.13 -3.40
CA ILE A 73 -9.26 -7.22 -4.15
C ILE A 73 -8.71 -8.65 -4.26
N LYS A 74 -9.35 -9.63 -3.60
CA LYS A 74 -8.94 -11.03 -3.67
C LYS A 74 -9.09 -11.55 -5.11
N GLY A 75 -8.00 -12.05 -5.67
CA GLY A 75 -7.97 -12.51 -7.07
C GLY A 75 -7.61 -11.43 -8.10
N ILE A 76 -7.67 -10.14 -7.71
CA ILE A 76 -7.22 -9.03 -8.57
C ILE A 76 -5.72 -8.80 -8.43
N ILE A 77 -5.21 -8.90 -7.21
CA ILE A 77 -3.79 -8.74 -6.90
C ILE A 77 -3.10 -10.10 -6.72
N LYS A 78 -1.76 -10.11 -6.77
CA LYS A 78 -0.97 -11.32 -6.54
C LYS A 78 -1.27 -11.93 -5.16
N PRO A 79 -1.38 -13.27 -5.03
CA PRO A 79 -1.68 -13.93 -3.76
C PRO A 79 -0.76 -13.51 -2.61
N SER A 80 0.55 -13.41 -2.86
CA SER A 80 1.54 -12.99 -1.86
C SER A 80 1.33 -11.55 -1.38
N THR A 81 0.85 -10.65 -2.25
CA THR A 81 0.51 -9.27 -1.90
C THR A 81 -0.74 -9.26 -1.04
N TRP A 82 -1.76 -10.04 -1.43
CA TRP A 82 -3.00 -10.17 -0.66
C TRP A 82 -2.73 -10.70 0.76
N GLU A 83 -1.94 -11.76 0.90
CA GLU A 83 -1.53 -12.30 2.20
C GLU A 83 -0.79 -11.27 3.07
N SER A 84 0.06 -10.46 2.45
CA SER A 84 0.77 -9.37 3.16
C SER A 84 -0.19 -8.30 3.66
N TYR A 85 -1.20 -7.95 2.86
CA TYR A 85 -2.24 -7.00 3.25
C TYR A 85 -3.12 -7.57 4.36
N ASP A 86 -3.57 -8.81 4.22
CA ASP A 86 -4.36 -9.51 5.23
C ASP A 86 -3.64 -9.58 6.58
N LYS A 87 -2.36 -9.99 6.59
CA LYS A 87 -1.52 -9.98 7.81
C LYS A 87 -1.38 -8.59 8.42
N THR A 88 -1.30 -7.55 7.61
CA THR A 88 -1.21 -6.17 8.09
C THR A 88 -2.54 -5.72 8.69
N VAL A 89 -3.65 -6.01 8.03
CA VAL A 89 -5.00 -5.68 8.51
C VAL A 89 -5.30 -6.40 9.81
N SER A 90 -5.16 -7.72 9.84
CA SER A 90 -5.48 -8.55 11.01
C SER A 90 -4.53 -8.30 12.19
N GLY A 91 -3.23 -8.17 11.92
CA GLY A 91 -2.22 -8.08 12.98
C GLY A 91 -1.91 -6.67 13.49
N LYS A 92 -2.26 -5.61 12.72
CA LYS A 92 -1.89 -4.24 13.08
C LYS A 92 -3.05 -3.25 13.04
N LEU A 93 -3.92 -3.32 12.03
CA LEU A 93 -5.01 -2.35 11.89
C LEU A 93 -6.19 -2.69 12.79
N LYS A 94 -6.72 -3.90 12.66
CA LYS A 94 -7.90 -4.32 13.44
C LYS A 94 -7.72 -4.15 14.94
N PRO A 95 -6.67 -4.67 15.60
CA PRO A 95 -6.54 -4.58 17.05
C PRO A 95 -6.58 -3.14 17.58
N TYR A 96 -6.04 -2.19 16.80
CA TYR A 96 -6.06 -0.77 17.20
C TYR A 96 -7.41 -0.11 16.96
N PHE A 97 -8.03 -0.35 15.79
CA PHE A 97 -9.25 0.35 15.40
C PHE A 97 -10.51 -0.28 15.99
N GLU A 98 -10.55 -1.59 16.25
CA GLU A 98 -11.65 -2.27 16.95
C GLU A 98 -11.88 -1.72 18.35
N SER A 99 -10.80 -1.54 19.12
CA SER A 99 -10.89 -1.00 20.48
C SER A 99 -11.49 0.41 20.52
N LYS A 100 -11.37 1.16 19.43
CA LYS A 100 -11.84 2.55 19.32
C LYS A 100 -13.16 2.71 18.59
N ARG A 101 -13.66 1.65 17.93
CA ARG A 101 -14.95 1.60 17.20
C ARG A 101 -15.15 2.78 16.23
N TYR A 102 -14.09 3.19 15.52
CA TYR A 102 -14.22 4.24 14.53
C TYR A 102 -15.16 3.83 13.39
N LYS A 103 -16.09 4.71 13.04
CA LYS A 103 -16.88 4.59 11.81
C LYS A 103 -16.05 5.04 10.61
N PHE A 104 -16.29 4.45 9.45
CA PHE A 104 -15.56 4.78 8.22
C PHE A 104 -15.61 6.27 7.88
N LYS A 105 -16.75 6.93 8.09
CA LYS A 105 -16.92 8.38 7.88
C LYS A 105 -16.06 9.27 8.78
N ASP A 106 -15.68 8.77 9.96
CA ASP A 106 -14.91 9.52 10.96
C ASP A 106 -13.40 9.42 10.74
N MET A 107 -12.97 8.63 9.74
CA MET A 107 -11.57 8.39 9.42
C MET A 107 -10.94 9.59 8.70
N LYS A 108 -10.54 10.60 9.49
CA LYS A 108 -9.88 11.82 9.02
C LYS A 108 -8.35 11.67 9.00
N PRO A 109 -7.61 12.53 8.27
CA PRO A 109 -6.15 12.50 8.25
C PRO A 109 -5.48 12.50 9.63
N GLU A 110 -6.08 13.20 10.61
CA GLU A 110 -5.61 13.27 11.98
C GLU A 110 -5.64 11.91 12.71
N VAL A 111 -6.66 11.08 12.42
CA VAL A 111 -6.79 9.74 13.02
C VAL A 111 -5.62 8.86 12.56
N PHE A 112 -5.28 8.89 11.27
CA PHE A 112 -4.13 8.17 10.74
C PHE A 112 -2.81 8.71 11.27
N THR A 113 -2.67 10.02 11.39
CA THR A 113 -1.48 10.64 12.01
C THR A 113 -1.27 10.13 13.45
N LYS A 114 -2.33 10.13 14.27
CA LYS A 114 -2.29 9.57 15.64
C LYS A 114 -1.93 8.08 15.65
N TYR A 115 -2.48 7.32 14.73
CA TYR A 115 -2.16 5.91 14.58
C TYR A 115 -0.69 5.67 14.22
N PHE A 116 -0.12 6.43 13.29
CA PHE A 116 1.29 6.31 12.93
C PHE A 116 2.23 6.69 14.07
N VAL A 117 1.86 7.70 14.86
CA VAL A 117 2.58 8.05 16.11
C VAL A 117 2.52 6.88 17.09
N PHE A 118 1.35 6.30 17.32
CA PHE A 118 1.19 5.12 18.16
C PHE A 118 2.09 3.96 17.69
N LEU A 119 2.09 3.65 16.40
CA LEU A 119 2.93 2.59 15.83
C LEU A 119 4.42 2.87 16.03
N SER A 120 4.86 4.12 15.94
CA SER A 120 6.27 4.49 16.13
C SER A 120 6.74 4.37 17.58
N GLN A 121 5.83 4.33 18.52
CA GLN A 121 6.13 4.26 19.96
C GLN A 121 5.81 2.89 20.56
N HIS A 122 4.71 2.26 20.16
CA HIS A 122 4.12 1.07 20.80
C HIS A 122 3.79 -0.07 19.82
N GLY A 123 4.21 0.02 18.56
CA GLY A 123 3.71 -0.88 17.50
C GLY A 123 4.26 -2.31 17.51
N LYS A 124 5.28 -2.64 18.31
CA LYS A 124 5.83 -4.00 18.38
C LYS A 124 4.87 -4.96 19.09
N SER A 125 4.68 -6.14 18.52
CA SER A 125 3.77 -7.17 19.08
C SER A 125 4.20 -7.72 20.45
N ASN A 126 5.49 -7.58 20.79
CA ASN A 126 6.00 -7.97 22.12
C ASN A 126 5.85 -6.87 23.18
N GLY A 127 5.15 -5.79 22.89
CA GLY A 127 4.95 -4.65 23.79
C GLY A 127 6.19 -3.79 24.06
N LYS A 128 7.35 -4.13 23.50
CA LYS A 128 8.63 -3.45 23.79
C LYS A 128 9.02 -2.48 22.66
N GLY A 129 8.41 -1.30 22.64
CA GLY A 129 8.77 -0.18 21.76
C GLY A 129 8.05 -0.13 20.42
N GLY A 130 8.48 0.80 19.57
CA GLY A 130 7.84 1.13 18.30
C GLY A 130 8.35 0.35 17.10
N LEU A 131 7.64 0.51 16.00
CA LEU A 131 8.02 -0.02 14.68
C LEU A 131 9.01 0.90 13.98
N SER A 132 9.80 0.36 13.06
CA SER A 132 10.70 1.14 12.22
C SER A 132 9.92 2.01 11.23
N TYR A 133 10.56 3.09 10.74
CA TYR A 133 10.02 3.95 9.68
C TYR A 133 9.53 3.14 8.48
N LYS A 134 10.35 2.19 7.99
CA LYS A 134 10.01 1.35 6.84
C LYS A 134 8.74 0.55 7.09
N THR A 135 8.58 -0.02 8.28
CA THR A 135 7.38 -0.80 8.63
C THR A 135 6.14 0.08 8.70
N VAL A 136 6.22 1.26 9.34
CA VAL A 136 5.09 2.20 9.41
C VAL A 136 4.74 2.74 8.02
N LYS A 137 5.73 3.02 7.17
CA LYS A 137 5.53 3.42 5.77
C LYS A 137 4.81 2.33 4.96
N ASN A 138 5.15 1.06 5.17
CA ASN A 138 4.45 -0.05 4.52
C ASN A 138 2.99 -0.14 4.97
N ILE A 139 2.71 -0.01 6.27
CA ILE A 139 1.34 0.01 6.81
C ILE A 139 0.55 1.19 6.23
N ARG A 140 1.18 2.37 6.11
CA ARG A 140 0.57 3.53 5.45
C ARG A 140 0.23 3.22 3.99
N GLY A 141 1.09 2.50 3.27
CA GLY A 141 0.85 2.04 1.90
C GLY A 141 -0.40 1.15 1.80
N VAL A 142 -0.54 0.18 2.71
CA VAL A 142 -1.73 -0.69 2.76
C VAL A 142 -3.01 0.13 3.00
N LEU A 143 -2.99 1.07 3.95
CA LEU A 143 -4.11 1.97 4.21
C LEU A 143 -4.43 2.86 2.99
N SER A 144 -3.39 3.37 2.30
CA SER A 144 -3.59 4.16 1.09
C SER A 144 -4.27 3.35 -0.01
N SER A 145 -3.85 2.11 -0.24
CA SER A 145 -4.48 1.22 -1.21
C SER A 145 -5.94 0.91 -0.87
N ALA A 146 -6.27 0.74 0.41
CA ALA A 146 -7.66 0.56 0.84
C ALA A 146 -8.52 1.80 0.56
N TYR A 147 -7.97 3.00 0.76
CA TYR A 147 -8.69 4.24 0.46
C TYR A 147 -8.71 4.61 -1.02
N GLU A 148 -7.73 4.20 -1.81
CA GLU A 148 -7.79 4.29 -3.28
C GLU A 148 -8.95 3.44 -3.81
N TYR A 149 -9.09 2.21 -3.34
CA TYR A 149 -10.26 1.38 -3.63
C TYR A 149 -11.57 2.06 -3.20
N ALA A 150 -11.60 2.72 -2.03
CA ALA A 150 -12.78 3.46 -1.58
C ALA A 150 -13.11 4.65 -2.49
N VAL A 151 -12.11 5.34 -3.03
CA VAL A 151 -12.29 6.43 -3.99
C VAL A 151 -12.80 5.89 -5.33
N GLU A 152 -12.21 4.82 -5.85
CA GLU A 152 -12.61 4.17 -7.11
C GLU A 152 -14.07 3.67 -7.06
N ASN A 153 -14.52 3.19 -5.88
CA ASN A 153 -15.90 2.74 -5.67
C ASN A 153 -16.84 3.83 -5.15
N ASN A 154 -16.44 5.11 -5.18
CA ASN A 154 -17.22 6.26 -4.75
C ASN A 154 -17.69 6.22 -3.27
N TYR A 155 -16.98 5.49 -2.39
CA TYR A 155 -17.26 5.50 -0.95
C TYR A 155 -16.76 6.78 -0.28
N VAL A 156 -15.65 7.32 -0.78
CA VAL A 156 -15.08 8.62 -0.35
C VAL A 156 -14.58 9.38 -1.57
N LYS A 157 -14.42 10.69 -1.43
CA LYS A 157 -13.97 11.58 -2.52
C LYS A 157 -12.48 11.68 -2.68
N GLU A 158 -11.77 11.47 -1.61
CA GLU A 158 -10.33 11.64 -1.53
C GLU A 158 -9.75 10.70 -0.49
N ASN A 159 -8.52 10.30 -0.70
CA ASN A 159 -7.80 9.44 0.22
C ASN A 159 -7.31 10.26 1.43
N PRO A 160 -7.86 10.08 2.64
CA PRO A 160 -7.45 10.84 3.82
C PRO A 160 -6.05 10.46 4.30
N VAL A 161 -5.55 9.27 3.94
CA VAL A 161 -4.21 8.79 4.30
C VAL A 161 -3.14 9.62 3.60
N SER A 162 -3.40 10.11 2.38
CA SER A 162 -2.46 10.93 1.62
C SER A 162 -2.11 12.24 2.34
N ARG A 163 -3.09 12.81 3.08
CA ARG A 163 -2.94 14.04 3.87
C ARG A 163 -2.47 13.81 5.30
N SER A 164 -2.32 12.56 5.73
CA SER A 164 -1.81 12.23 7.06
C SER A 164 -0.29 12.44 7.14
N ARG A 165 0.19 12.79 8.31
CA ARG A 165 1.61 13.02 8.56
C ARG A 165 2.27 11.80 9.16
N MET A 166 3.47 11.49 8.69
CA MET A 166 4.33 10.49 9.33
C MET A 166 5.03 11.12 10.55
N PRO A 167 5.17 10.39 11.65
CA PRO A 167 5.96 10.86 12.78
C PRO A 167 7.43 10.98 12.40
N SER A 168 8.18 11.80 13.16
CA SER A 168 9.63 11.80 13.09
C SER A 168 10.16 10.48 13.65
N PHE A 169 11.10 9.89 12.95
CA PHE A 169 11.83 8.72 13.43
C PHE A 169 13.27 9.13 13.75
N PRO A 170 13.82 8.74 14.89
CA PRO A 170 15.24 8.92 15.11
C PRO A 170 15.99 8.24 13.96
N HIS A 171 17.07 8.88 13.50
CA HIS A 171 17.90 8.31 12.45
C HIS A 171 18.32 6.89 12.87
N SER A 172 17.81 5.89 12.19
CA SER A 172 18.28 4.53 12.39
C SER A 172 19.74 4.51 11.92
N ILE A 173 20.65 4.32 12.84
CA ILE A 173 22.03 3.97 12.50
C ILE A 173 21.91 2.79 11.54
N LYS A 174 22.42 2.96 10.33
CA LYS A 174 22.51 1.83 9.37
C LYS A 174 23.28 0.74 10.13
N LYS A 175 22.60 -0.36 10.45
CA LYS A 175 23.32 -1.53 10.94
C LYS A 175 24.16 -2.01 9.77
N ASP A 176 25.47 -1.97 9.93
CA ASP A 176 26.36 -2.64 8.99
C ASP A 176 25.92 -4.10 8.94
N VAL A 177 25.56 -4.55 7.76
CA VAL A 177 25.27 -5.97 7.55
C VAL A 177 26.62 -6.64 7.51
N PRO A 178 26.95 -7.53 8.45
CA PRO A 178 28.26 -8.20 8.44
C PRO A 178 28.37 -9.03 7.16
N GLU A 179 29.41 -8.73 6.39
CA GLU A 179 29.73 -9.48 5.20
C GLU A 179 30.62 -10.68 5.56
N TYR A 180 30.38 -11.82 4.94
CA TYR A 180 31.26 -12.96 5.11
C TYR A 180 32.57 -12.73 4.34
N ASN A 181 33.71 -12.88 5.01
CA ASN A 181 34.98 -12.89 4.33
C ASN A 181 35.25 -14.24 3.62
N ALA A 182 36.26 -14.27 2.75
CA ALA A 182 36.56 -15.46 1.94
C ALA A 182 36.84 -16.72 2.79
N GLN A 183 37.45 -16.58 3.96
CA GLN A 183 37.73 -17.71 4.85
C GLN A 183 36.44 -18.26 5.47
N GLN A 184 35.53 -17.39 5.88
CA GLN A 184 34.22 -17.78 6.42
C GLN A 184 33.38 -18.47 5.35
N VAL A 185 33.36 -17.96 4.12
CA VAL A 185 32.67 -18.58 3.00
C VAL A 185 33.25 -19.99 2.72
N ARG A 186 34.57 -20.14 2.71
CA ARG A 186 35.22 -21.46 2.50
C ARG A 186 34.84 -22.44 3.61
N LYS A 187 34.88 -22.03 4.87
CA LYS A 187 34.45 -22.86 6.00
C LYS A 187 33.00 -23.29 5.89
N LEU A 188 32.09 -22.35 5.55
CA LEU A 188 30.67 -22.62 5.36
C LEU A 188 30.43 -23.67 4.28
N LEU A 189 31.09 -23.53 3.11
CA LEU A 189 30.96 -24.48 2.00
C LEU A 189 31.51 -25.85 2.32
N LEU A 190 32.65 -25.94 3.01
CA LEU A 190 33.22 -27.22 3.44
C LEU A 190 32.29 -27.93 4.40
N TYR A 191 31.81 -27.23 5.44
CA TYR A 191 30.87 -27.79 6.41
C TYR A 191 29.58 -28.29 5.73
N ALA A 192 29.00 -27.47 4.84
CA ALA A 192 27.79 -27.86 4.13
C ALA A 192 28.05 -29.09 3.20
N LYS A 193 29.18 -29.19 2.60
CA LYS A 193 29.55 -30.34 1.75
C LYS A 193 29.61 -31.65 2.57
N GLU A 194 30.16 -31.58 3.78
CA GLU A 194 30.39 -32.75 4.63
C GLU A 194 29.13 -33.18 5.40
N HIS A 195 28.33 -32.22 5.88
CA HIS A 195 27.22 -32.48 6.82
C HIS A 195 25.84 -32.23 6.24
N GLU A 196 25.72 -31.36 5.24
CA GLU A 196 24.44 -30.86 4.70
C GLU A 196 24.48 -30.81 3.16
N SER A 197 24.82 -31.95 2.54
CA SER A 197 25.04 -32.04 1.09
C SER A 197 23.89 -31.53 0.21
N HIS A 198 22.65 -31.64 0.70
CA HIS A 198 21.46 -31.14 0.04
C HIS A 198 21.39 -29.59 -0.04
N ILE A 199 22.03 -28.89 0.90
CA ILE A 199 22.10 -27.43 0.91
C ILE A 199 23.36 -26.94 0.21
N TYR A 200 24.39 -27.79 0.06
CA TYR A 200 25.69 -27.39 -0.50
C TYR A 200 25.60 -26.75 -1.90
N ILE A 201 24.88 -27.40 -2.81
CA ILE A 201 24.71 -26.91 -4.18
C ILE A 201 23.93 -25.58 -4.18
N PHE A 202 22.90 -25.47 -3.34
CA PHE A 202 22.14 -24.24 -3.19
C PHE A 202 23.02 -23.08 -2.71
N LEU A 203 23.86 -23.30 -1.70
CA LEU A 203 24.78 -22.29 -1.17
C LEU A 203 25.84 -21.91 -2.21
N LEU A 204 26.38 -22.91 -2.93
CA LEU A 204 27.35 -22.70 -3.99
C LEU A 204 26.76 -21.79 -5.09
N LEU A 205 25.61 -22.13 -5.61
CA LEU A 205 24.91 -21.32 -6.61
C LEU A 205 24.61 -19.92 -6.09
N ALA A 206 24.10 -19.79 -4.85
CA ALA A 206 23.81 -18.50 -4.27
C ALA A 206 25.04 -17.57 -4.20
N LEU A 207 26.18 -18.13 -3.80
CA LEU A 207 27.44 -17.38 -3.66
C LEU A 207 28.04 -16.97 -5.01
N TYR A 208 28.01 -17.85 -6.00
CA TYR A 208 28.61 -17.57 -7.29
C TYR A 208 27.75 -16.77 -8.24
N THR A 209 26.41 -16.88 -8.13
CA THR A 209 25.48 -16.21 -9.05
C THR A 209 24.83 -14.97 -8.46
N GLY A 210 24.80 -14.82 -7.13
CA GLY A 210 24.09 -13.73 -6.45
C GLY A 210 22.56 -13.76 -6.62
N LEU A 211 22.00 -14.88 -7.06
CA LEU A 211 20.57 -15.04 -7.31
C LEU A 211 19.76 -14.94 -6.01
N ARG A 212 18.56 -14.39 -6.13
CA ARG A 212 17.62 -14.38 -5.00
C ARG A 212 17.13 -15.78 -4.68
N LYS A 213 16.79 -16.03 -3.40
CA LYS A 213 16.27 -17.34 -2.96
C LYS A 213 15.16 -17.89 -3.85
N GLY A 214 14.20 -17.04 -4.25
CA GLY A 214 13.10 -17.47 -5.11
C GLY A 214 13.52 -17.84 -6.53
N GLU A 215 14.52 -17.18 -7.08
CA GLU A 215 15.12 -17.47 -8.38
C GLU A 215 15.89 -18.80 -8.33
N LEU A 216 16.72 -18.99 -7.31
CA LEU A 216 17.43 -20.26 -7.08
C LEU A 216 16.48 -21.46 -6.95
N LEU A 217 15.39 -21.32 -6.19
CA LEU A 217 14.40 -22.39 -6.01
C LEU A 217 13.55 -22.67 -7.25
N ALA A 218 13.60 -21.79 -8.25
CA ALA A 218 12.87 -21.95 -9.50
C ALA A 218 13.75 -22.54 -10.62
N LEU A 219 15.06 -22.62 -10.43
CA LEU A 219 15.99 -23.16 -11.44
C LEU A 219 15.71 -24.64 -11.75
N THR A 220 15.78 -24.97 -13.01
CA THR A 220 15.72 -26.33 -13.56
C THR A 220 16.92 -26.56 -14.47
N TRP A 221 17.20 -27.80 -14.82
CA TRP A 221 18.30 -28.16 -15.72
C TRP A 221 18.15 -27.53 -17.12
N GLU A 222 16.92 -27.27 -17.56
CA GLU A 222 16.60 -26.59 -18.82
C GLU A 222 17.03 -25.12 -18.87
N ASP A 223 17.27 -24.50 -17.70
CA ASP A 223 17.72 -23.12 -17.63
C ASP A 223 19.23 -22.98 -17.88
N ILE A 224 19.96 -24.09 -18.01
CA ILE A 224 21.41 -24.11 -18.26
C ILE A 224 21.67 -24.36 -19.74
N ASP A 225 22.24 -23.35 -20.41
CA ASP A 225 22.76 -23.49 -21.77
C ASP A 225 24.26 -23.89 -21.66
N TYR A 226 24.53 -25.17 -21.84
CA TYR A 226 25.89 -25.71 -21.70
C TYR A 226 26.82 -25.26 -22.83
N ASP A 227 26.31 -25.05 -24.04
CA ASP A 227 27.07 -24.64 -25.19
C ASP A 227 27.55 -23.20 -25.06
N LYS A 228 26.65 -22.33 -24.63
CA LYS A 228 26.91 -20.90 -24.39
C LYS A 228 27.46 -20.62 -23.00
N LYS A 229 27.46 -21.58 -22.09
CA LYS A 229 27.84 -21.44 -20.68
C LYS A 229 27.02 -20.37 -19.97
N LEU A 230 25.70 -20.32 -20.23
CA LEU A 230 24.79 -19.34 -19.69
C LEU A 230 23.77 -19.98 -18.75
N LEU A 231 23.37 -19.23 -17.73
CA LEU A 231 22.26 -19.55 -16.84
C LEU A 231 21.13 -18.57 -17.10
N ASN A 232 20.00 -19.07 -17.58
CA ASN A 232 18.81 -18.27 -17.87
C ASN A 232 17.93 -18.10 -16.63
N VAL A 233 17.83 -16.87 -16.12
CA VAL A 233 17.03 -16.55 -14.91
C VAL A 233 15.80 -15.76 -15.29
N ASN A 234 14.71 -16.44 -15.60
CA ASN A 234 13.46 -15.85 -16.09
C ASN A 234 12.24 -16.15 -15.19
N LYS A 235 12.42 -16.93 -14.12
CA LYS A 235 11.37 -17.38 -13.22
C LYS A 235 11.78 -17.28 -11.76
N SER A 236 10.80 -17.16 -10.89
CA SER A 236 11.02 -17.08 -9.43
C SER A 236 9.90 -17.81 -8.70
N ARG A 237 10.24 -18.69 -7.80
CA ARG A 237 9.27 -19.38 -6.93
C ARG A 237 8.94 -18.50 -5.73
N THR A 238 7.70 -18.03 -5.64
CA THR A 238 7.16 -17.44 -4.42
C THR A 238 6.81 -18.57 -3.46
N GLY A 239 7.45 -18.59 -2.29
CA GLY A 239 7.16 -19.59 -1.29
C GLY A 239 5.78 -19.34 -0.66
N SER A 240 4.75 -19.97 -1.20
CA SER A 240 3.61 -20.39 -0.40
C SER A 240 3.87 -21.84 0.01
N ARG A 241 3.86 -22.11 1.30
CA ARG A 241 3.75 -23.48 1.82
C ARG A 241 2.42 -24.06 1.38
#